data_18aa15fd1782ef74b81495947558e331
#
_entry.id   18aa15fd1782ef74b81495947558e331
#
_cell.length_a   1.000
_cell.length_b   1.000
_cell.length_c   1.000
_cell.angle_alpha   90.00
_cell.angle_beta   90.00
_cell.angle_gamma   90.00
#
_symmetry.space_group_name_H-M   'P 1'
#
loop_
_entity.id
_entity.type
_entity.pdbx_description
1 polymer ?
#
loop_
_entity_poly.entity_id
_entity_poly.type
_entity_poly.pdbx_seq_one_letter_code
_entity_poly.pdbx_strand_id
1 'polypeptide(L)'
;KTKRILIGGLTALFLIGAACAGTFYYYLFYPQFHPSKTAYIYIDKDDTPDSIYNKVKKQGHPKSFSGFLWMAKWRDYNSNIHTGCYAIRPEESVYHVFSRLYRGYQEPINLTISNVRTLDRLARSVGKQLMIDSTEIAAIMNDSLFQKKMGYTKDVVVLTRHKGYRKEIEGTGLTKLVYRKYPEFVKAVYRRPSVYN
;
A
#
# COMPACT_ATOMS: atom_id res chain seq x y z
N LYS A 1 3.07 44.19 44.43
CA LYS A 1 3.06 42.71 44.75
C LYS A 1 2.25 41.93 43.70
N THR A 2 1.08 42.38 43.29
CA THR A 2 0.18 41.72 42.32
C THR A 2 0.84 41.45 40.94
N LYS A 3 1.60 42.43 40.40
CA LYS A 3 2.33 42.25 39.10
C LYS A 3 3.35 41.10 39.13
N ARG A 4 4.05 40.94 40.26
CA ARG A 4 5.05 39.85 40.41
C ARG A 4 4.40 38.49 40.48
N ILE A 5 3.23 38.40 41.15
CA ILE A 5 2.44 37.15 41.24
C ILE A 5 1.88 36.80 39.85
N LEU A 6 1.37 37.77 39.10
CA LEU A 6 0.90 37.58 37.73
C LEU A 6 2.00 37.09 36.80
N ILE A 7 3.17 37.70 36.83
CA ILE A 7 4.31 37.30 36.02
C ILE A 7 4.76 35.89 36.42
N GLY A 8 4.85 35.58 37.72
CA GLY A 8 5.18 34.23 38.18
C GLY A 8 4.17 33.16 37.74
N GLY A 9 2.87 33.49 37.78
CA GLY A 9 1.82 32.60 37.27
C GLY A 9 1.91 32.35 35.77
N LEU A 10 2.20 33.41 35.00
CA LEU A 10 2.33 33.31 33.54
C LEU A 10 3.57 32.50 33.13
N THR A 11 4.69 32.66 33.84
CA THR A 11 5.92 31.87 33.60
C THR A 11 5.70 30.40 33.97
N ALA A 12 5.05 30.12 35.06
CA ALA A 12 4.71 28.73 35.45
C ALA A 12 3.81 28.07 34.42
N LEU A 13 2.77 28.75 33.93
CA LEU A 13 1.88 28.27 32.89
C LEU A 13 2.62 27.97 31.58
N PHE A 14 3.54 28.86 31.20
CA PHE A 14 4.39 28.69 30.02
C PHE A 14 5.30 27.46 30.15
N LEU A 15 5.92 27.25 31.30
CA LEU A 15 6.79 26.11 31.56
C LEU A 15 6.01 24.79 31.53
N ILE A 16 4.81 24.76 32.10
CA ILE A 16 3.93 23.59 32.04
C ILE A 16 3.54 23.31 30.59
N GLY A 17 3.12 24.34 29.84
CA GLY A 17 2.81 24.21 28.41
C GLY A 17 3.98 23.67 27.59
N ALA A 18 5.19 24.19 27.82
CA ALA A 18 6.40 23.71 27.16
C ALA A 18 6.74 22.25 27.51
N ALA A 19 6.57 21.85 28.78
CA ALA A 19 6.77 20.47 29.21
C ALA A 19 5.77 19.52 28.56
N CYS A 20 4.48 19.90 28.52
CA CYS A 20 3.43 19.14 27.86
C CYS A 20 3.70 19.00 26.34
N ALA A 21 4.08 20.07 25.68
CA ALA A 21 4.43 20.07 24.25
C ALA A 21 5.65 19.19 23.97
N GLY A 22 6.68 19.27 24.81
CA GLY A 22 7.88 18.43 24.69
C GLY A 22 7.56 16.93 24.87
N THR A 23 6.74 16.60 25.85
CA THR A 23 6.26 15.23 26.08
C THR A 23 5.45 14.72 24.89
N PHE A 24 4.53 15.51 24.38
CA PHE A 24 3.72 15.20 23.21
C PHE A 24 4.59 14.95 21.98
N TYR A 25 5.55 15.87 21.73
CA TYR A 25 6.52 15.73 20.65
C TYR A 25 7.31 14.44 20.76
N TYR A 26 7.81 14.11 21.95
CA TYR A 26 8.57 12.90 22.20
C TYR A 26 7.77 11.63 21.86
N TYR A 27 6.53 11.50 22.30
CA TYR A 27 5.74 10.30 22.07
C TYR A 27 5.28 10.13 20.62
N LEU A 28 5.15 11.20 19.85
CA LEU A 28 4.64 11.13 18.48
C LEU A 28 5.73 11.19 17.41
N PHE A 29 6.71 12.06 17.58
CA PHE A 29 7.68 12.38 16.52
C PHE A 29 9.07 11.80 16.76
N TYR A 30 9.41 11.49 18.01
CA TYR A 30 10.66 10.82 18.28
C TYR A 30 10.63 9.36 17.80
N PRO A 31 11.75 8.81 17.28
CA PRO A 31 11.82 7.41 16.87
C PRO A 31 11.44 6.46 17.99
N GLN A 32 10.32 5.75 17.81
CA GLN A 32 9.82 4.79 18.81
C GLN A 32 9.95 3.37 18.33
N PHE A 33 9.92 3.12 17.03
CA PHE A 33 9.97 1.80 16.43
C PHE A 33 11.41 1.36 16.15
N HIS A 34 11.79 0.18 16.65
CA HIS A 34 13.17 -0.34 16.57
C HIS A 34 13.19 -1.80 16.11
N PRO A 35 12.55 -2.17 15.00
CA PRO A 35 12.73 -3.50 14.43
C PRO A 35 14.18 -3.65 13.92
N SER A 36 14.77 -4.85 14.02
CA SER A 36 16.14 -5.12 13.54
C SER A 36 16.29 -4.93 12.02
N LYS A 37 15.19 -5.13 11.28
CA LYS A 37 15.08 -4.91 9.83
C LYS A 37 13.71 -4.33 9.55
N THR A 38 13.47 -3.81 8.33
CA THR A 38 12.13 -3.41 7.92
C THR A 38 11.15 -4.56 8.16
N ALA A 39 10.18 -4.34 9.03
CA ALA A 39 9.13 -5.29 9.34
C ALA A 39 7.91 -5.02 8.45
N TYR A 40 7.28 -6.07 7.94
CA TYR A 40 6.08 -5.96 7.11
C TYR A 40 4.88 -6.47 7.89
N ILE A 41 3.85 -5.63 7.97
CA ILE A 41 2.59 -5.97 8.63
C ILE A 41 1.54 -6.18 7.55
N TYR A 42 0.88 -7.33 7.62
CA TYR A 42 -0.24 -7.68 6.74
C TYR A 42 -1.55 -7.50 7.50
N ILE A 43 -2.41 -6.64 6.97
CA ILE A 43 -3.74 -6.36 7.50
C ILE A 43 -4.76 -6.95 6.55
N ASP A 44 -5.50 -7.95 7.02
CA ASP A 44 -6.55 -8.65 6.29
C ASP A 44 -7.92 -8.03 6.58
N LYS A 45 -8.92 -8.39 5.78
CA LYS A 45 -10.32 -7.93 5.97
C LYS A 45 -10.92 -8.38 7.30
N ASP A 46 -10.44 -9.49 7.84
CA ASP A 46 -10.94 -10.11 9.08
C ASP A 46 -10.19 -9.62 10.33
N ASP A 47 -9.18 -8.75 10.16
CA ASP A 47 -8.42 -8.25 11.28
C ASP A 47 -9.23 -7.25 12.10
N THR A 48 -9.28 -7.51 13.41
CA THR A 48 -9.82 -6.56 14.38
C THR A 48 -8.77 -5.48 14.71
N PRO A 49 -9.20 -4.29 15.19
CA PRO A 49 -8.27 -3.26 15.65
C PRO A 49 -7.22 -3.77 16.64
N ASP A 50 -7.63 -4.62 17.59
CA ASP A 50 -6.74 -5.20 18.59
C ASP A 50 -5.71 -6.16 17.97
N SER A 51 -6.12 -6.93 16.95
CA SER A 51 -5.22 -7.78 16.18
C SER A 51 -4.15 -6.93 15.49
N ILE A 52 -4.55 -5.82 14.86
CA ILE A 52 -3.64 -4.89 14.19
C ILE A 52 -2.66 -4.27 15.19
N TYR A 53 -3.15 -3.80 16.35
CA TYR A 53 -2.29 -3.23 17.40
C TYR A 53 -1.26 -4.25 17.91
N ASN A 54 -1.66 -5.49 18.07
CA ASN A 54 -0.76 -6.57 18.46
C ASN A 54 0.28 -6.88 17.37
N LYS A 55 -0.13 -6.90 16.09
CA LYS A 55 0.79 -7.07 14.95
C LYS A 55 1.82 -5.93 14.91
N VAL A 56 1.37 -4.66 15.02
CA VAL A 56 2.24 -3.48 15.04
C VAL A 56 3.23 -3.54 16.21
N LYS A 57 2.74 -3.88 17.41
CA LYS A 57 3.57 -3.97 18.62
C LYS A 57 4.59 -5.11 18.52
N LYS A 58 4.16 -6.28 18.03
CA LYS A 58 5.02 -7.48 17.94
C LYS A 58 6.11 -7.33 16.89
N GLN A 59 5.80 -6.74 15.74
CA GLN A 59 6.74 -6.64 14.62
C GLN A 59 7.56 -5.34 14.66
N GLY A 60 6.95 -4.26 15.14
CA GLY A 60 7.58 -2.95 15.19
C GLY A 60 8.51 -2.73 16.38
N HIS A 61 8.43 -3.57 17.44
CA HIS A 61 9.21 -3.43 18.67
C HIS A 61 9.29 -1.98 19.18
N PRO A 62 8.15 -1.30 19.44
CA PRO A 62 8.17 0.09 19.88
C PRO A 62 8.65 0.20 21.34
N LYS A 63 9.46 1.21 21.65
CA LYS A 63 9.84 1.55 23.05
C LYS A 63 8.60 1.98 23.85
N SER A 64 7.74 2.78 23.23
CA SER A 64 6.45 3.17 23.80
C SER A 64 5.36 3.07 22.74
N PHE A 65 4.24 2.43 23.11
CA PHE A 65 3.08 2.27 22.23
C PHE A 65 1.95 3.23 22.56
N SER A 66 2.08 4.00 23.65
CA SER A 66 1.05 4.92 24.14
C SER A 66 0.65 5.98 23.14
N GLY A 67 1.64 6.56 22.44
CA GLY A 67 1.38 7.55 21.38
C GLY A 67 0.58 7.00 20.23
N PHE A 68 0.81 5.74 19.85
CA PHE A 68 0.05 5.06 18.80
C PHE A 68 -1.42 4.86 19.21
N LEU A 69 -1.66 4.35 20.40
CA LEU A 69 -3.02 4.15 20.93
C LEU A 69 -3.77 5.48 21.07
N TRP A 70 -3.07 6.52 21.51
CA TRP A 70 -3.67 7.85 21.59
C TRP A 70 -4.10 8.38 20.24
N MET A 71 -3.24 8.26 19.20
CA MET A 71 -3.59 8.65 17.83
C MET A 71 -4.72 7.80 17.25
N ALA A 72 -4.70 6.49 17.51
CA ALA A 72 -5.73 5.58 17.06
C ALA A 72 -7.11 5.95 17.62
N LYS A 73 -7.16 6.29 18.91
CA LYS A 73 -8.39 6.76 19.57
C LYS A 73 -8.82 8.14 19.05
N TRP A 74 -7.88 9.07 18.91
CA TRP A 74 -8.17 10.45 18.49
C TRP A 74 -8.68 10.52 17.04
N ARG A 75 -8.16 9.67 16.17
CA ARG A 75 -8.53 9.62 14.74
C ARG A 75 -9.60 8.60 14.42
N ASP A 76 -10.16 7.94 15.41
CA ASP A 76 -11.11 6.84 15.21
C ASP A 76 -10.63 5.82 14.17
N TYR A 77 -9.44 5.27 14.42
CA TYR A 77 -8.82 4.33 13.50
C TYR A 77 -9.68 3.08 13.26
N ASN A 78 -10.49 2.70 14.24
CA ASN A 78 -11.37 1.53 14.14
C ASN A 78 -12.37 1.62 12.99
N SER A 79 -12.80 2.84 12.66
CA SER A 79 -13.72 3.08 11.53
C SER A 79 -13.02 3.24 10.18
N ASN A 80 -11.67 3.30 10.18
CA ASN A 80 -10.89 3.59 8.98
C ASN A 80 -9.69 2.64 8.83
N ILE A 81 -9.96 1.34 8.86
CA ILE A 81 -8.96 0.30 8.66
C ILE A 81 -8.79 0.03 7.16
N HIS A 82 -7.57 0.11 6.67
CA HIS A 82 -7.22 -0.24 5.32
C HIS A 82 -6.46 -1.56 5.29
N THR A 83 -6.95 -2.51 4.52
CA THR A 83 -6.26 -3.79 4.28
C THR A 83 -5.03 -3.59 3.41
N GLY A 84 -4.01 -4.42 3.58
CA GLY A 84 -2.80 -4.38 2.75
C GLY A 84 -1.52 -4.66 3.52
N CYS A 85 -0.39 -4.48 2.84
CA CYS A 85 0.93 -4.67 3.39
C CYS A 85 1.57 -3.31 3.75
N TYR A 86 2.00 -3.17 4.99
CA TYR A 86 2.61 -1.93 5.51
C TYR A 86 3.99 -2.21 6.08
N ALA A 87 4.97 -1.41 5.67
CA ALA A 87 6.32 -1.52 6.22
C ALA A 87 6.47 -0.65 7.48
N ILE A 88 7.17 -1.18 8.47
CA ILE A 88 7.71 -0.42 9.61
C ILE A 88 9.22 -0.47 9.50
N ARG A 89 9.84 0.67 9.31
CA ARG A 89 11.29 0.77 9.19
C ARG A 89 11.92 1.05 10.56
N PRO A 90 13.20 0.67 10.75
CA PRO A 90 13.94 1.07 11.94
C PRO A 90 13.93 2.59 12.12
N GLU A 91 13.88 3.02 13.38
CA GLU A 91 13.91 4.44 13.78
C GLU A 91 12.75 5.29 13.23
N GLU A 92 11.62 4.67 12.90
CA GLU A 92 10.42 5.42 12.55
C GLU A 92 9.67 5.94 13.78
N SER A 93 9.05 7.11 13.61
CA SER A 93 8.19 7.69 14.63
C SER A 93 6.78 7.10 14.59
N VAL A 94 6.08 7.21 15.71
CA VAL A 94 4.67 6.80 15.81
C VAL A 94 3.81 7.51 14.76
N TYR A 95 4.05 8.79 14.56
CA TYR A 95 3.28 9.59 13.59
C TYR A 95 3.41 9.03 12.16
N HIS A 96 4.61 8.66 11.73
CA HIS A 96 4.83 8.13 10.37
C HIS A 96 4.18 6.76 10.18
N VAL A 97 4.37 5.85 11.13
CA VAL A 97 3.77 4.51 11.06
C VAL A 97 2.24 4.60 11.11
N PHE A 98 1.69 5.37 12.06
CA PHE A 98 0.25 5.55 12.17
C PHE A 98 -0.36 6.21 10.93
N SER A 99 0.26 7.28 10.40
CA SER A 99 -0.22 7.98 9.20
C SER A 99 -0.23 7.08 7.97
N ARG A 100 0.76 6.17 7.85
CA ARG A 100 0.81 5.18 6.77
C ARG A 100 -0.36 4.21 6.84
N LEU A 101 -0.64 3.67 8.02
CA LEU A 101 -1.76 2.77 8.26
C LEU A 101 -3.11 3.47 8.07
N TYR A 102 -3.27 4.66 8.65
CA TYR A 102 -4.51 5.44 8.59
C TYR A 102 -4.88 5.89 7.18
N ARG A 103 -3.89 6.22 6.34
CA ARG A 103 -4.09 6.66 4.95
C ARG A 103 -4.07 5.52 3.95
N GLY A 104 -3.80 4.30 4.39
CA GLY A 104 -3.71 3.13 3.51
C GLY A 104 -2.50 3.17 2.56
N TYR A 105 -1.40 3.83 2.94
CA TYR A 105 -0.17 3.88 2.13
C TYR A 105 0.58 2.56 2.24
N GLN A 106 0.20 1.62 1.38
CA GLN A 106 0.81 0.30 1.30
C GLN A 106 2.23 0.36 0.77
N GLU A 107 3.06 -0.61 1.15
CA GLU A 107 4.39 -0.77 0.59
C GLU A 107 4.30 -1.33 -0.83
N PRO A 108 4.91 -0.67 -1.83
CA PRO A 108 4.90 -1.19 -3.19
C PRO A 108 5.70 -2.48 -3.30
N ILE A 109 5.16 -3.48 -3.98
CA ILE A 109 5.84 -4.72 -4.29
C ILE A 109 6.15 -4.85 -5.78
N ASN A 110 7.25 -5.51 -6.09
CA ASN A 110 7.59 -5.84 -7.47
C ASN A 110 6.80 -7.07 -7.91
N LEU A 111 5.73 -6.87 -8.67
CA LEU A 111 4.94 -7.95 -9.22
C LEU A 111 5.69 -8.62 -10.37
N THR A 112 6.11 -9.88 -10.16
CA THR A 112 6.77 -10.67 -11.19
C THR A 112 5.76 -11.58 -11.88
N ILE A 113 5.50 -11.33 -13.15
CA ILE A 113 4.63 -12.16 -13.99
C ILE A 113 5.53 -12.97 -14.94
N SER A 114 5.67 -14.26 -14.65
CA SER A 114 6.35 -15.20 -15.54
C SER A 114 5.48 -15.50 -16.77
N ASN A 115 6.03 -16.20 -17.74
CA ASN A 115 5.33 -16.61 -18.95
C ASN A 115 4.16 -17.55 -18.60
N VAL A 116 2.95 -17.01 -18.59
CA VAL A 116 1.73 -17.77 -18.29
C VAL A 116 0.86 -17.91 -19.54
N ARG A 117 0.36 -19.10 -19.78
CA ARG A 117 -0.46 -19.41 -20.97
C ARG A 117 -1.96 -19.25 -20.74
N THR A 118 -2.41 -19.32 -19.48
CA THR A 118 -3.84 -19.27 -19.15
C THR A 118 -4.13 -18.17 -18.14
N LEU A 119 -5.34 -17.63 -18.18
CA LEU A 119 -5.81 -16.59 -17.27
C LEU A 119 -5.79 -17.09 -15.81
N ASP A 120 -6.19 -18.35 -15.59
CA ASP A 120 -6.21 -18.95 -14.25
C ASP A 120 -4.80 -19.09 -13.65
N ARG A 121 -3.80 -19.38 -14.48
CA ARG A 121 -2.40 -19.38 -14.03
C ARG A 121 -1.91 -17.98 -13.71
N LEU A 122 -2.33 -17.00 -14.50
CA LEU A 122 -2.03 -15.59 -14.23
C LEU A 122 -2.65 -15.17 -12.91
N ALA A 123 -3.95 -15.41 -12.73
CA ALA A 123 -4.67 -15.08 -11.50
C ALA A 123 -4.02 -15.74 -10.27
N ARG A 124 -3.66 -17.01 -10.35
CA ARG A 124 -2.94 -17.72 -9.28
C ARG A 124 -1.55 -17.13 -9.01
N SER A 125 -0.80 -16.78 -10.06
CA SER A 125 0.55 -16.21 -9.90
C SER A 125 0.49 -14.82 -9.26
N VAL A 126 -0.50 -14.02 -9.63
CA VAL A 126 -0.75 -12.69 -9.08
C VAL A 126 -1.29 -12.80 -7.65
N GLY A 127 -2.27 -13.66 -7.41
CA GLY A 127 -2.85 -13.88 -6.08
C GLY A 127 -1.84 -14.36 -5.03
N LYS A 128 -0.84 -15.16 -5.42
CA LYS A 128 0.25 -15.56 -4.52
C LYS A 128 1.18 -14.41 -4.10
N GLN A 129 1.28 -13.37 -4.90
CA GLN A 129 2.15 -12.22 -4.65
C GLN A 129 1.39 -11.05 -4.04
N LEU A 130 0.08 -11.00 -4.25
CA LEU A 130 -0.82 -9.99 -3.69
C LEU A 130 -1.73 -10.61 -2.63
N MET A 131 -2.25 -9.79 -1.74
CA MET A 131 -3.23 -10.21 -0.73
C MET A 131 -4.66 -10.24 -1.32
N ILE A 132 -4.82 -10.85 -2.49
CA ILE A 132 -6.10 -10.94 -3.21
C ILE A 132 -6.30 -12.40 -3.60
N ASP A 133 -7.52 -12.89 -3.45
CA ASP A 133 -7.83 -14.25 -3.86
C ASP A 133 -7.75 -14.41 -5.39
N SER A 134 -7.13 -15.50 -5.82
CA SER A 134 -6.98 -15.82 -7.23
C SER A 134 -8.31 -16.02 -7.96
N THR A 135 -9.34 -16.45 -7.26
CA THR A 135 -10.70 -16.59 -7.81
C THR A 135 -11.34 -15.23 -8.07
N GLU A 136 -11.15 -14.28 -7.17
CA GLU A 136 -11.62 -12.91 -7.32
C GLU A 136 -10.92 -12.22 -8.51
N ILE A 137 -9.60 -12.39 -8.63
CA ILE A 137 -8.84 -11.86 -9.78
C ILE A 137 -9.35 -12.48 -11.08
N ALA A 138 -9.55 -13.79 -11.13
CA ALA A 138 -10.04 -14.49 -12.32
C ALA A 138 -11.45 -14.02 -12.71
N ALA A 139 -12.33 -13.83 -11.74
CA ALA A 139 -13.69 -13.32 -11.96
C ALA A 139 -13.67 -11.92 -12.56
N ILE A 140 -12.93 -10.98 -11.98
CA ILE A 140 -12.80 -9.60 -12.48
C ILE A 140 -12.19 -9.58 -13.89
N MET A 141 -11.18 -10.37 -14.15
CA MET A 141 -10.52 -10.43 -15.45
C MET A 141 -11.41 -11.06 -16.55
N ASN A 142 -12.38 -11.88 -16.17
CA ASN A 142 -13.37 -12.46 -17.09
C ASN A 142 -14.64 -11.59 -17.25
N ASP A 143 -14.84 -10.59 -16.40
CA ASP A 143 -15.98 -9.69 -16.48
C ASP A 143 -15.89 -8.77 -17.70
N SER A 144 -16.85 -8.95 -18.62
CA SER A 144 -16.93 -8.16 -19.86
C SER A 144 -17.23 -6.68 -19.62
N LEU A 145 -17.96 -6.35 -18.54
CA LEU A 145 -18.29 -4.96 -18.19
C LEU A 145 -17.03 -4.27 -17.66
N PHE A 146 -16.26 -4.94 -16.82
CA PHE A 146 -14.97 -4.43 -16.34
C PHE A 146 -14.00 -4.21 -17.50
N GLN A 147 -13.88 -5.18 -18.41
CA GLN A 147 -13.04 -5.08 -19.61
C GLN A 147 -13.42 -3.87 -20.46
N LYS A 148 -14.73 -3.67 -20.72
CA LYS A 148 -15.24 -2.50 -21.44
C LYS A 148 -14.91 -1.18 -20.75
N LYS A 149 -15.09 -1.14 -19.41
CA LYS A 149 -14.81 0.06 -18.61
C LYS A 149 -13.32 0.43 -18.64
N MET A 150 -12.45 -0.56 -18.70
CA MET A 150 -10.98 -0.36 -18.81
C MET A 150 -10.53 -0.13 -20.25
N GLY A 151 -11.44 -0.05 -21.22
CA GLY A 151 -11.13 0.18 -22.63
C GLY A 151 -10.58 -1.04 -23.35
N TYR A 152 -10.68 -2.24 -22.78
CA TYR A 152 -10.28 -3.48 -23.42
C TYR A 152 -11.43 -4.08 -24.23
N THR A 153 -11.16 -4.44 -25.48
CA THR A 153 -12.04 -5.31 -26.25
C THR A 153 -11.62 -6.76 -26.06
N LYS A 154 -12.56 -7.68 -26.32
CA LYS A 154 -12.31 -9.13 -26.23
C LYS A 154 -11.06 -9.57 -27.02
N ASP A 155 -10.80 -8.92 -28.13
CA ASP A 155 -9.64 -9.18 -28.99
C ASP A 155 -8.31 -8.76 -28.38
N VAL A 156 -8.29 -7.65 -27.61
CA VAL A 156 -7.08 -7.19 -26.91
C VAL A 156 -6.70 -8.14 -25.77
N VAL A 157 -7.70 -8.68 -25.05
CA VAL A 157 -7.46 -9.68 -24.00
C VAL A 157 -6.89 -10.98 -24.58
N VAL A 158 -7.35 -11.39 -25.76
CA VAL A 158 -6.80 -12.55 -26.48
C VAL A 158 -5.35 -12.30 -26.91
N LEU A 159 -5.03 -11.10 -27.38
CA LEU A 159 -3.66 -10.73 -27.80
C LEU A 159 -2.65 -10.70 -26.65
N THR A 160 -3.07 -10.26 -25.46
CA THR A 160 -2.20 -10.32 -24.26
C THR A 160 -2.06 -11.74 -23.73
N ARG A 161 -3.01 -12.61 -24.02
CA ARG A 161 -3.02 -14.03 -23.58
C ARG A 161 -1.95 -14.88 -24.27
N HIS A 162 -1.48 -14.49 -25.46
CA HIS A 162 -0.57 -15.29 -26.27
C HIS A 162 0.72 -14.56 -26.65
N LYS A 163 1.73 -14.60 -25.77
CA LYS A 163 3.09 -14.12 -26.12
C LYS A 163 3.72 -14.90 -27.33
N GLY A 164 3.20 -16.08 -27.65
CA GLY A 164 3.66 -16.88 -28.78
C GLY A 164 3.16 -16.43 -30.15
N TYR A 165 2.09 -15.63 -30.18
CA TYR A 165 1.44 -15.17 -31.42
C TYR A 165 2.12 -13.98 -32.10
N ARG A 166 3.21 -13.46 -31.55
CA ARG A 166 3.89 -12.28 -32.08
C ARG A 166 4.30 -12.45 -33.55
N LYS A 167 4.77 -13.63 -33.95
CA LYS A 167 5.17 -13.92 -35.34
C LYS A 167 3.98 -14.11 -36.30
N GLU A 168 2.89 -14.73 -35.81
CA GLU A 168 1.69 -14.95 -36.64
C GLU A 168 0.87 -13.70 -36.83
N ILE A 169 0.82 -12.81 -35.83
CA ILE A 169 0.05 -11.55 -35.91
C ILE A 169 0.78 -10.50 -36.75
N GLU A 170 2.11 -10.49 -36.78
CA GLU A 170 2.89 -9.55 -37.59
C GLU A 170 2.64 -9.72 -39.10
N GLY A 171 2.19 -10.89 -39.56
CA GLY A 171 1.79 -11.17 -40.94
C GLY A 171 0.30 -10.95 -41.27
N THR A 172 -0.57 -10.75 -40.25
CA THR A 172 -2.01 -10.62 -40.44
C THR A 172 -2.48 -9.17 -40.30
N GLY A 173 -3.55 -8.80 -40.99
CA GLY A 173 -4.15 -7.45 -40.92
C GLY A 173 -4.59 -7.02 -39.50
N LEU A 174 -4.64 -7.98 -38.54
CA LEU A 174 -4.97 -7.73 -37.13
C LEU A 174 -3.95 -6.83 -36.42
N THR A 175 -2.66 -6.97 -36.70
CA THR A 175 -1.59 -6.13 -36.11
C THR A 175 -1.79 -4.66 -36.50
N LYS A 176 -2.11 -4.40 -37.77
CA LYS A 176 -2.41 -3.06 -38.26
C LYS A 176 -3.65 -2.46 -37.59
N LEU A 177 -4.65 -3.29 -37.29
CA LEU A 177 -5.90 -2.87 -36.65
C LEU A 177 -5.69 -2.50 -35.17
N VAL A 178 -4.91 -3.27 -34.44
CA VAL A 178 -4.54 -3.01 -33.04
C VAL A 178 -3.67 -1.75 -32.93
N TYR A 179 -2.66 -1.60 -33.78
CA TYR A 179 -1.82 -0.40 -33.84
C TYR A 179 -2.62 0.86 -34.19
N ARG A 180 -3.59 0.74 -35.09
CA ARG A 180 -4.43 1.87 -35.53
C ARG A 180 -5.43 2.31 -34.47
N LYS A 181 -6.02 1.36 -33.72
CA LYS A 181 -7.10 1.64 -32.77
C LYS A 181 -6.61 1.93 -31.35
N TYR A 182 -5.45 1.42 -30.98
CA TYR A 182 -4.90 1.53 -29.60
C TYR A 182 -3.38 1.80 -29.58
N PRO A 183 -2.92 2.93 -30.16
CA PRO A 183 -1.48 3.21 -30.29
C PRO A 183 -0.77 3.35 -28.94
N GLU A 184 -1.43 3.86 -27.91
CA GLU A 184 -0.85 4.03 -26.58
C GLU A 184 -0.67 2.71 -25.83
N PHE A 185 -1.61 1.78 -25.98
CA PHE A 185 -1.51 0.44 -25.41
C PHE A 185 -0.33 -0.33 -26.02
N VAL A 186 -0.19 -0.26 -27.32
CA VAL A 186 0.91 -0.90 -28.03
C VAL A 186 2.25 -0.29 -27.61
N LYS A 187 2.36 1.02 -27.48
CA LYS A 187 3.54 1.70 -26.94
C LYS A 187 3.87 1.24 -25.52
N ALA A 188 2.89 1.05 -24.64
CA ALA A 188 3.11 0.57 -23.29
C ALA A 188 3.63 -0.88 -23.23
N VAL A 189 3.12 -1.76 -24.11
CA VAL A 189 3.54 -3.17 -24.19
C VAL A 189 4.94 -3.31 -24.81
N TYR A 190 5.30 -2.48 -25.80
CA TYR A 190 6.57 -2.55 -26.50
C TYR A 190 7.70 -1.69 -25.88
N ARG A 191 7.39 -0.79 -24.94
CA ARG A 191 8.40 0.07 -24.29
C ARG A 191 9.22 -0.59 -23.20
N ARG A 192 9.01 -1.86 -22.88
CA ARG A 192 9.91 -2.58 -21.98
C ARG A 192 11.10 -3.07 -22.81
N PRO A 193 12.32 -2.55 -22.57
CA PRO A 193 13.51 -3.16 -23.12
C PRO A 193 13.54 -4.62 -22.66
N SER A 194 13.82 -5.53 -23.58
CA SER A 194 14.11 -6.91 -23.26
C SER A 194 15.34 -6.93 -22.37
N VAL A 195 15.15 -7.15 -21.08
CA VAL A 195 16.26 -7.46 -20.16
C VAL A 195 16.60 -8.93 -20.36
N TYR A 196 17.09 -9.28 -21.53
CA TYR A 196 17.77 -10.54 -21.83
C TYR A 196 18.77 -10.23 -22.94
N ASN A 197 19.93 -9.83 -22.54
CA ASN A 197 21.21 -10.16 -23.17
C ASN A 197 22.01 -10.99 -22.19
#